data_a58d1883d2588052fc8a036dac7735f7
#
_entry.id   a58d1883d2588052fc8a036dac7735f7
#
_cell.length_a   1.000
_cell.length_b   1.000
_cell.length_c   1.000
_cell.angle_alpha   90.00
_cell.angle_beta   90.00
_cell.angle_gamma   90.00
#
_symmetry.space_group_name_H-M   'P 1'
#
loop_
_entity.id
_entity.type
_entity.pdbx_description
1 polymer ?
#
loop_
_entity_poly.entity_id
_entity_poly.type
_entity_poly.pdbx_seq_one_letter_code
_entity_poly.pdbx_strand_id
1 'polypeptide(L)'
;MLTVTVAQDGSGDFASIAEAVLAVPYKEEALVQVGPGIYREKLVCEKRCITLRGAGADKTKLVWGDGGKLPHKDGRPTHTFRSYTAFFSGETLCVEDMTIENDAGPGAKAGQAVAAYVDSTRAVFRRVKLLGSQDTLFCAPLPEKEREKDGFLGPRGLAPRKPTAQYYTDCEIAGDIDFIFGGGDALFENCVIRTVDNHIPHSYATAPSE
;
A
#
# COMPACT_ATOMS: atom_id res chain seq x y z
N MET A 1 5.81 -23.31 6.20
CA MET A 1 5.22 -21.95 6.30
C MET A 1 5.26 -21.52 7.76
N LEU A 2 5.96 -20.45 8.07
CA LEU A 2 6.02 -19.84 9.40
C LEU A 2 4.70 -19.09 9.67
N THR A 3 4.11 -19.23 10.84
CA THR A 3 2.95 -18.42 11.25
C THR A 3 3.34 -17.52 12.40
N VAL A 4 3.00 -16.25 12.29
CA VAL A 4 3.24 -15.21 13.29
C VAL A 4 1.92 -14.49 13.57
N THR A 5 1.63 -14.19 14.82
CA THR A 5 0.39 -13.53 15.24
C THR A 5 0.64 -12.12 15.75
N VAL A 6 -0.27 -11.21 15.39
CA VAL A 6 -0.22 -9.80 15.82
C VAL A 6 -1.51 -9.44 16.53
N ALA A 7 -1.40 -8.94 17.75
CA ALA A 7 -2.55 -8.46 18.53
C ALA A 7 -2.14 -7.32 19.45
N GLN A 8 -2.86 -6.19 19.41
CA GLN A 8 -2.55 -4.99 20.20
C GLN A 8 -2.75 -5.19 21.71
N ASP A 9 -3.55 -6.16 22.11
CA ASP A 9 -3.81 -6.50 23.51
C ASP A 9 -2.70 -7.38 24.15
N GLY A 10 -1.67 -7.72 23.37
CA GLY A 10 -0.55 -8.56 23.81
C GLY A 10 -0.81 -10.07 23.76
N SER A 11 -1.93 -10.52 23.21
CA SER A 11 -2.25 -11.96 23.07
C SER A 11 -1.52 -12.60 21.86
N GLY A 12 -0.94 -11.80 20.95
CA GLY A 12 -0.14 -12.26 19.82
C GLY A 12 1.35 -12.32 20.12
N ASP A 13 2.12 -12.85 19.18
CA ASP A 13 3.59 -12.85 19.23
C ASP A 13 4.15 -11.41 19.17
N PHE A 14 3.43 -10.50 18.52
CA PHE A 14 3.79 -9.08 18.36
C PHE A 14 2.56 -8.18 18.56
N ALA A 15 2.80 -6.93 18.96
CA ALA A 15 1.77 -5.90 19.01
C ALA A 15 1.71 -5.03 17.74
N SER A 16 2.74 -5.09 16.87
CA SER A 16 2.92 -4.31 15.67
C SER A 16 3.05 -5.22 14.43
N ILE A 17 2.39 -4.84 13.34
CA ILE A 17 2.50 -5.53 12.05
C ILE A 17 3.93 -5.38 11.51
N ALA A 18 4.52 -4.19 11.63
CA ALA A 18 5.87 -3.91 11.14
C ALA A 18 6.91 -4.76 11.87
N GLU A 19 6.80 -4.90 13.20
CA GLU A 19 7.70 -5.76 13.99
C GLU A 19 7.54 -7.23 13.60
N ALA A 20 6.31 -7.71 13.44
CA ALA A 20 6.04 -9.09 13.03
C ALA A 20 6.64 -9.37 11.64
N VAL A 21 6.41 -8.49 10.66
CA VAL A 21 6.99 -8.61 9.34
C VAL A 21 8.51 -8.57 9.41
N LEU A 22 9.11 -7.67 10.18
CA LEU A 22 10.57 -7.58 10.34
C LEU A 22 11.16 -8.89 10.89
N ALA A 23 10.50 -9.53 11.85
CA ALA A 23 10.94 -10.77 12.49
C ALA A 23 10.91 -11.99 11.55
N VAL A 24 10.08 -11.98 10.50
CA VAL A 24 10.04 -13.06 9.50
C VAL A 24 11.38 -13.11 8.75
N PRO A 25 12.10 -14.25 8.72
CA PRO A 25 13.29 -14.38 7.90
C PRO A 25 12.99 -14.22 6.40
N TYR A 26 13.88 -13.54 5.65
CA TYR A 26 13.63 -13.17 4.25
C TYR A 26 13.23 -14.35 3.35
N LYS A 27 13.86 -15.51 3.54
CA LYS A 27 13.66 -16.70 2.68
C LYS A 27 12.47 -17.57 3.09
N GLU A 28 11.92 -17.34 4.27
CA GLU A 28 10.79 -18.13 4.76
C GLU A 28 9.48 -17.72 4.08
N GLU A 29 8.65 -18.70 3.81
CA GLU A 29 7.25 -18.49 3.50
C GLU A 29 6.50 -18.28 4.80
N ALA A 30 5.80 -17.15 4.93
CA ALA A 30 5.16 -16.78 6.18
C ALA A 30 3.70 -16.33 6.03
N LEU A 31 2.92 -16.64 7.06
CA LEU A 31 1.60 -16.08 7.32
C LEU A 31 1.68 -15.20 8.57
N VAL A 32 1.40 -13.91 8.40
CA VAL A 32 1.22 -12.96 9.50
C VAL A 32 -0.28 -12.79 9.71
N GLN A 33 -0.80 -13.34 10.80
CA GLN A 33 -2.21 -13.20 11.20
C GLN A 33 -2.38 -11.99 12.09
N VAL A 34 -3.16 -11.01 11.62
CA VAL A 34 -3.35 -9.73 12.30
C VAL A 34 -4.73 -9.69 12.96
N GLY A 35 -4.76 -9.58 14.26
CA GLY A 35 -5.98 -9.43 15.04
C GLY A 35 -6.74 -8.15 14.76
N PRO A 36 -7.97 -8.02 15.30
CA PRO A 36 -8.74 -6.77 15.18
C PRO A 36 -7.99 -5.61 15.82
N GLY A 37 -8.09 -4.42 15.19
CA GLY A 37 -7.48 -3.20 15.72
C GLY A 37 -7.17 -2.18 14.64
N ILE A 38 -6.80 -0.98 15.06
CA ILE A 38 -6.29 0.08 14.20
C ILE A 38 -4.79 0.20 14.46
N TYR A 39 -3.99 -0.31 13.54
CA TYR A 39 -2.54 -0.29 13.57
C TYR A 39 -2.04 0.97 12.89
N ARG A 40 -1.68 1.97 13.70
CA ARG A 40 -1.18 3.24 13.18
C ARG A 40 0.32 3.19 12.99
N GLU A 41 0.73 2.59 11.89
CA GLU A 41 2.14 2.36 11.58
C GLU A 41 2.38 2.36 10.06
N LYS A 42 3.61 2.70 9.66
CA LYS A 42 4.08 2.65 8.29
C LYS A 42 4.77 1.33 8.03
N LEU A 43 4.25 0.56 7.09
CA LEU A 43 4.75 -0.79 6.81
C LEU A 43 5.73 -0.81 5.65
N VAL A 44 6.89 -1.42 5.87
CA VAL A 44 7.83 -1.84 4.82
C VAL A 44 7.89 -3.36 4.83
N CYS A 45 7.41 -3.98 3.78
CA CYS A 45 7.36 -5.43 3.64
C CYS A 45 8.16 -5.88 2.41
N GLU A 46 9.41 -6.25 2.64
CA GLU A 46 10.35 -6.72 1.61
C GLU A 46 10.68 -8.20 1.83
N LYS A 47 9.66 -9.04 1.87
CA LYS A 47 9.79 -10.49 2.11
C LYS A 47 9.55 -11.26 0.82
N ARG A 48 10.29 -12.37 0.63
CA ARG A 48 10.22 -13.16 -0.60
C ARG A 48 8.81 -13.71 -0.84
N CYS A 49 8.22 -14.34 0.16
CA CYS A 49 6.87 -14.91 0.09
C CYS A 49 6.14 -14.66 1.41
N ILE A 50 5.09 -13.83 1.38
CA ILE A 50 4.37 -13.48 2.61
C ILE A 50 2.87 -13.34 2.37
N THR A 51 2.10 -13.80 3.34
CA THR A 51 0.67 -13.54 3.46
C THR A 51 0.41 -12.67 4.69
N LEU A 52 -0.26 -11.54 4.51
CA LEU A 52 -0.83 -10.73 5.59
C LEU A 52 -2.33 -10.98 5.63
N ARG A 53 -2.86 -11.47 6.74
CA ARG A 53 -4.29 -11.74 6.89
C ARG A 53 -4.85 -11.06 8.13
N GLY A 54 -5.78 -10.14 7.92
CA GLY A 54 -6.55 -9.50 8.99
C GLY A 54 -7.71 -10.36 9.48
N ALA A 55 -8.44 -9.86 10.45
CA ALA A 55 -9.65 -10.47 11.01
C ALA A 55 -10.93 -10.03 10.26
N GLY A 56 -10.79 -9.31 9.16
CA GLY A 56 -11.85 -8.72 8.35
C GLY A 56 -11.55 -7.25 8.02
N ALA A 57 -11.93 -6.79 6.83
CA ALA A 57 -11.61 -5.44 6.37
C ALA A 57 -12.15 -4.33 7.31
N ASP A 58 -13.29 -4.56 7.97
CA ASP A 58 -13.85 -3.61 8.92
C ASP A 58 -13.25 -3.73 10.34
N LYS A 59 -12.50 -4.80 10.61
CA LYS A 59 -11.98 -5.10 11.94
C LYS A 59 -10.48 -4.83 12.08
N THR A 60 -9.71 -5.05 11.01
CA THR A 60 -8.25 -4.86 11.01
C THR A 60 -7.90 -3.75 10.04
N LYS A 61 -7.29 -2.67 10.54
CA LYS A 61 -6.89 -1.52 9.74
C LYS A 61 -5.44 -1.16 9.97
N LEU A 62 -4.68 -1.05 8.88
CA LEU A 62 -3.35 -0.44 8.84
C LEU A 62 -3.50 0.99 8.32
N VAL A 63 -3.12 1.98 9.12
CA VAL A 63 -3.36 3.40 8.81
C VAL A 63 -2.09 4.20 8.98
N TRP A 64 -1.78 5.07 8.02
CA TRP A 64 -0.73 6.08 8.13
C TRP A 64 -1.10 7.33 7.32
N GLY A 65 -0.50 8.49 7.66
CA GLY A 65 -0.92 9.76 7.09
C GLY A 65 0.24 10.60 6.53
N ASP A 66 1.11 10.02 5.70
CA ASP A 66 2.10 10.78 4.95
C ASP A 66 1.50 11.25 3.62
N GLY A 67 1.73 12.51 3.26
CA GLY A 67 1.33 13.09 1.98
C GLY A 67 2.51 13.71 1.23
N GLY A 68 2.49 13.70 -0.08
CA GLY A 68 3.60 14.12 -0.95
C GLY A 68 4.07 15.56 -0.70
N LYS A 69 3.16 16.46 -0.35
CA LYS A 69 3.47 17.86 0.00
C LYS A 69 3.92 18.06 1.45
N LEU A 70 3.68 17.07 2.32
CA LEU A 70 4.04 17.18 3.74
C LEU A 70 5.57 17.04 3.93
N PRO A 71 6.12 17.66 4.99
CA PRO A 71 7.55 17.60 5.25
C PRO A 71 8.00 16.19 5.63
N HIS A 72 9.13 15.77 5.10
CA HIS A 72 9.81 14.53 5.46
C HIS A 72 10.99 14.80 6.42
N LYS A 73 11.48 13.76 7.09
CA LYS A 73 12.59 13.84 8.09
C LYS A 73 13.86 14.49 7.55
N ASP A 74 14.12 14.41 6.26
CA ASP A 74 15.30 14.99 5.60
C ASP A 74 15.14 16.46 5.22
N GLY A 75 14.05 17.10 5.64
CA GLY A 75 13.74 18.50 5.36
C GLY A 75 13.18 18.78 3.97
N ARG A 76 13.04 17.76 3.11
CA ARG A 76 12.40 17.85 1.78
C ARG A 76 10.91 17.50 1.89
N PRO A 77 10.10 17.80 0.87
CA PRO A 77 8.77 17.21 0.76
C PRO A 77 8.82 15.67 0.76
N THR A 78 7.77 15.03 1.23
CA THR A 78 7.70 13.56 1.24
C THR A 78 7.74 12.98 -0.18
N HIS A 79 7.15 13.66 -1.16
CA HIS A 79 6.91 13.17 -2.53
C HIS A 79 6.03 11.90 -2.58
N THR A 80 5.55 11.55 -3.76
CA THR A 80 4.58 10.46 -3.97
C THR A 80 5.08 9.14 -3.38
N PHE A 81 6.26 8.70 -3.79
CA PHE A 81 6.73 7.33 -3.50
C PHE A 81 7.34 7.13 -2.11
N ARG A 82 7.31 8.16 -1.27
CA ARG A 82 7.60 8.06 0.18
C ARG A 82 6.35 8.23 1.04
N SER A 83 5.19 8.54 0.44
CA SER A 83 3.95 8.79 1.18
C SER A 83 3.18 7.52 1.58
N TYR A 84 3.60 6.36 1.14
CA TYR A 84 2.88 5.11 1.35
C TYR A 84 2.58 4.78 2.82
N THR A 85 1.42 4.19 3.05
CA THR A 85 1.11 3.50 4.30
C THR A 85 1.79 2.13 4.32
N ALA A 86 1.63 1.34 3.24
CA ALA A 86 2.28 0.05 3.09
C ALA A 86 3.07 -0.01 1.78
N PHE A 87 4.35 -0.37 1.87
CA PHE A 87 5.21 -0.72 0.75
C PHE A 87 5.46 -2.22 0.74
N PHE A 88 5.21 -2.85 -0.41
CA PHE A 88 5.39 -4.28 -0.62
C PHE A 88 6.36 -4.54 -1.76
N SER A 89 7.39 -5.34 -1.51
CA SER A 89 8.25 -5.90 -2.56
C SER A 89 8.59 -7.35 -2.27
N GLY A 90 9.01 -8.09 -3.29
CA GLY A 90 9.34 -9.50 -3.16
C GLY A 90 8.81 -10.32 -4.33
N GLU A 91 8.73 -11.64 -4.14
CA GLU A 91 8.30 -12.54 -5.22
C GLU A 91 6.77 -12.75 -5.19
N THR A 92 6.24 -13.10 -4.02
CA THR A 92 4.81 -13.43 -3.86
C THR A 92 4.25 -12.75 -2.62
N LEU A 93 3.22 -11.95 -2.83
CA LEU A 93 2.46 -11.27 -1.79
C LEU A 93 1.02 -11.74 -1.80
N CYS A 94 0.45 -12.00 -0.64
CA CYS A 94 -0.99 -12.12 -0.44
C CYS A 94 -1.42 -11.19 0.70
N VAL A 95 -2.46 -10.38 0.47
CA VAL A 95 -3.09 -9.53 1.50
C VAL A 95 -4.57 -9.85 1.55
N GLU A 96 -5.07 -10.18 2.73
CA GLU A 96 -6.46 -10.61 2.88
C GLU A 96 -7.13 -9.98 4.10
N ASP A 97 -8.43 -9.72 3.98
CA ASP A 97 -9.32 -9.42 5.11
C ASP A 97 -8.87 -8.25 5.99
N MET A 98 -8.41 -7.16 5.38
CA MET A 98 -7.99 -5.96 6.11
C MET A 98 -8.19 -4.67 5.30
N THR A 99 -8.11 -3.54 5.99
CA THR A 99 -8.04 -2.21 5.37
C THR A 99 -6.61 -1.68 5.43
N ILE A 100 -6.15 -1.08 4.32
CA ILE A 100 -4.94 -0.25 4.27
C ILE A 100 -5.38 1.14 3.88
N GLU A 101 -5.13 2.12 4.73
CA GLU A 101 -5.62 3.49 4.56
C GLU A 101 -4.48 4.50 4.66
N ASN A 102 -4.45 5.46 3.75
CA ASN A 102 -3.68 6.68 3.94
C ASN A 102 -4.63 7.82 4.29
N ASP A 103 -4.53 8.29 5.54
CA ASP A 103 -5.40 9.32 6.11
C ASP A 103 -4.79 10.73 6.11
N ALA A 104 -3.82 11.01 5.23
CA ALA A 104 -3.22 12.34 5.08
C ALA A 104 -4.23 13.42 4.67
N GLY A 105 -5.34 13.00 4.07
CA GLY A 105 -6.45 13.86 3.66
C GLY A 105 -6.40 14.26 2.18
N PRO A 106 -7.21 15.26 1.78
CA PRO A 106 -7.38 15.66 0.39
C PRO A 106 -6.08 16.09 -0.29
N GLY A 107 -5.91 15.73 -1.58
CA GLY A 107 -4.71 16.04 -2.38
C GLY A 107 -4.40 17.54 -2.50
N ALA A 108 -5.40 18.42 -2.41
CA ALA A 108 -5.18 19.87 -2.36
C ALA A 108 -4.24 20.27 -1.21
N LYS A 109 -4.34 19.60 -0.05
CA LYS A 109 -3.55 19.86 1.15
C LYS A 109 -2.37 18.91 1.27
N ALA A 110 -2.59 17.61 1.15
CA ALA A 110 -1.58 16.58 1.40
C ALA A 110 -0.75 16.25 0.15
N GLY A 111 -1.25 16.52 -1.06
CA GLY A 111 -0.68 16.00 -2.29
C GLY A 111 -1.02 14.51 -2.47
N GLN A 112 -0.20 13.80 -3.20
CA GLN A 112 -0.25 12.36 -3.37
C GLN A 112 -0.10 11.65 -2.03
N ALA A 113 -0.92 10.62 -1.77
CA ALA A 113 -0.97 9.95 -0.48
C ALA A 113 -1.29 8.46 -0.68
N VAL A 114 -0.23 7.69 -0.93
CA VAL A 114 -0.34 6.27 -1.31
C VAL A 114 -0.76 5.41 -0.12
N ALA A 115 -1.85 4.68 -0.23
CA ALA A 115 -2.20 3.65 0.75
C ALA A 115 -1.34 2.40 0.54
N ALA A 116 -1.30 1.87 -0.69
CA ALA A 116 -0.52 0.69 -1.02
C ALA A 116 0.42 0.93 -2.21
N TYR A 117 1.71 0.73 -2.00
CA TYR A 117 2.75 0.70 -3.02
C TYR A 117 3.12 -0.78 -3.28
N VAL A 118 2.69 -1.33 -4.41
CA VAL A 118 2.82 -2.77 -4.69
C VAL A 118 3.86 -3.00 -5.79
N ASP A 119 5.05 -3.50 -5.41
CA ASP A 119 6.19 -3.82 -6.29
C ASP A 119 6.61 -5.31 -6.19
N SER A 120 5.72 -6.15 -5.70
CA SER A 120 5.93 -7.59 -5.68
C SER A 120 5.72 -8.17 -7.08
N THR A 121 6.55 -9.15 -7.48
CA THR A 121 6.45 -9.79 -8.81
C THR A 121 5.06 -10.36 -9.05
N ARG A 122 4.46 -10.98 -8.03
CA ARG A 122 3.07 -11.44 -8.00
C ARG A 122 2.41 -11.00 -6.72
N ALA A 123 1.28 -10.33 -6.83
CA ALA A 123 0.50 -9.88 -5.69
C ALA A 123 -0.97 -10.26 -5.83
N VAL A 124 -1.57 -10.70 -4.74
CA VAL A 124 -2.99 -11.01 -4.64
C VAL A 124 -3.58 -10.28 -3.44
N PHE A 125 -4.64 -9.52 -3.68
CA PHE A 125 -5.44 -8.87 -2.65
C PHE A 125 -6.86 -9.44 -2.67
N ARG A 126 -7.35 -9.89 -1.52
CA ARG A 126 -8.69 -10.47 -1.38
C ARG A 126 -9.44 -9.85 -0.23
N ARG A 127 -10.64 -9.33 -0.49
CA ARG A 127 -11.50 -8.70 0.54
C ARG A 127 -10.75 -7.61 1.32
N VAL A 128 -9.99 -6.79 0.58
CA VAL A 128 -9.19 -5.70 1.12
C VAL A 128 -9.82 -4.36 0.74
N LYS A 129 -9.79 -3.41 1.66
CA LYS A 129 -10.10 -2.02 1.36
C LYS A 129 -8.80 -1.22 1.26
N LEU A 130 -8.58 -0.56 0.12
CA LEU A 130 -7.50 0.40 -0.11
C LEU A 130 -8.12 1.80 -0.13
N LEU A 131 -7.88 2.57 0.92
CA LEU A 131 -8.57 3.84 1.13
C LEU A 131 -7.56 5.00 1.15
N GLY A 132 -7.92 6.07 0.45
CA GLY A 132 -7.12 7.28 0.38
C GLY A 132 -7.85 8.42 -0.33
N SER A 133 -7.08 9.38 -0.80
CA SER A 133 -7.53 10.48 -1.65
C SER A 133 -6.80 10.43 -2.99
N GLN A 134 -5.80 11.28 -3.21
CA GLN A 134 -4.99 11.27 -4.43
C GLN A 134 -3.95 10.13 -4.38
N ASP A 135 -3.81 9.36 -5.47
CA ASP A 135 -2.77 8.33 -5.65
C ASP A 135 -2.87 7.14 -4.66
N THR A 136 -4.06 6.62 -4.39
CA THR A 136 -4.28 5.60 -3.34
C THR A 136 -3.52 4.29 -3.57
N LEU A 137 -3.57 3.72 -4.78
CA LEU A 137 -2.94 2.46 -5.14
C LEU A 137 -1.90 2.64 -6.24
N PHE A 138 -0.65 2.38 -5.94
CA PHE A 138 0.42 2.31 -6.92
C PHE A 138 0.73 0.87 -7.34
N CYS A 139 0.48 0.56 -8.61
CA CYS A 139 0.82 -0.72 -9.26
C CYS A 139 2.17 -0.57 -9.95
N ALA A 140 3.27 -0.91 -9.27
CA ALA A 140 4.62 -0.82 -9.83
C ALA A 140 4.78 -1.71 -11.09
N PRO A 141 5.77 -1.45 -11.97
CA PRO A 141 6.98 -0.65 -11.70
C PRO A 141 6.80 0.86 -11.87
N LEU A 142 7.79 1.60 -11.38
CA LEU A 142 7.99 3.00 -11.74
C LEU A 142 8.28 3.13 -13.24
N PRO A 143 7.93 4.23 -13.91
CA PRO A 143 8.36 4.52 -15.28
C PRO A 143 9.89 4.53 -15.41
N GLU A 144 10.38 4.42 -16.64
CA GLU A 144 11.82 4.41 -16.93
C GLU A 144 12.50 5.75 -16.56
N LYS A 145 11.79 6.87 -16.73
CA LYS A 145 12.35 8.21 -16.51
C LYS A 145 11.48 9.03 -15.57
N GLU A 146 12.16 9.77 -14.68
CA GLU A 146 11.49 10.80 -13.88
C GLU A 146 10.88 11.88 -14.76
N ARG A 147 9.68 12.33 -14.40
CA ARG A 147 9.03 13.49 -15.02
C ARG A 147 9.51 14.81 -14.43
N GLU A 148 9.95 14.78 -13.17
CA GLU A 148 10.45 15.93 -12.45
C GLU A 148 11.62 15.48 -11.54
N LYS A 149 12.46 16.45 -11.16
CA LYS A 149 13.59 16.18 -10.25
C LYS A 149 13.10 15.61 -8.94
N ASP A 150 13.75 14.55 -8.46
CA ASP A 150 13.42 13.83 -7.22
C ASP A 150 12.02 13.16 -7.23
N GLY A 151 11.37 13.04 -8.41
CA GLY A 151 10.05 12.45 -8.55
C GLY A 151 9.97 10.99 -8.09
N PHE A 152 11.07 10.24 -8.21
CA PHE A 152 11.16 8.84 -7.78
C PHE A 152 11.76 8.63 -6.39
N LEU A 153 11.88 9.68 -5.59
CA LEU A 153 12.32 9.52 -4.20
C LEU A 153 11.41 8.53 -3.47
N GLY A 154 11.99 7.39 -3.10
CA GLY A 154 11.26 6.30 -2.47
C GLY A 154 12.05 4.99 -2.49
N PRO A 155 11.44 3.90 -2.02
CA PRO A 155 12.17 2.64 -1.82
C PRO A 155 12.66 2.00 -3.13
N ARG A 156 12.05 2.32 -4.28
CA ARG A 156 12.38 1.70 -5.58
C ARG A 156 12.94 2.67 -6.61
N GLY A 157 13.28 3.89 -6.22
CA GLY A 157 13.78 4.93 -7.14
C GLY A 157 14.95 4.49 -8.02
N LEU A 158 15.91 3.76 -7.45
CA LEU A 158 17.11 3.24 -8.13
C LEU A 158 17.02 1.76 -8.50
N ALA A 159 15.92 1.09 -8.22
CA ALA A 159 15.77 -0.33 -8.48
C ALA A 159 15.48 -0.63 -9.96
N PRO A 160 15.91 -1.80 -10.47
CA PRO A 160 15.52 -2.23 -11.82
C PRO A 160 14.01 -2.29 -11.98
N ARG A 161 13.50 -1.82 -13.12
CA ARG A 161 12.09 -1.93 -13.49
C ARG A 161 11.80 -3.38 -13.87
N LYS A 162 10.87 -4.01 -13.15
CA LYS A 162 10.46 -5.40 -13.39
C LYS A 162 8.96 -5.46 -13.59
N PRO A 163 8.45 -6.23 -14.54
CA PRO A 163 7.02 -6.46 -14.66
C PRO A 163 6.45 -7.02 -13.36
N THR A 164 5.28 -6.54 -12.98
CA THR A 164 4.51 -7.08 -11.85
C THR A 164 3.15 -7.54 -12.35
N ALA A 165 2.62 -8.62 -11.75
CA ALA A 165 1.27 -9.10 -12.00
C ALA A 165 0.48 -9.04 -10.69
N GLN A 166 -0.61 -8.28 -10.69
CA GLN A 166 -1.39 -7.99 -9.50
C GLN A 166 -2.84 -8.36 -9.72
N TYR A 167 -3.43 -9.06 -8.76
CA TYR A 167 -4.82 -9.49 -8.80
C TYR A 167 -5.56 -9.04 -7.56
N TYR A 168 -6.64 -8.32 -7.77
CA TYR A 168 -7.52 -7.78 -6.74
C TYR A 168 -8.89 -8.42 -6.90
N THR A 169 -9.37 -9.12 -5.86
CA THR A 169 -10.71 -9.73 -5.88
C THR A 169 -11.50 -9.38 -4.64
N ASP A 170 -12.78 -9.05 -4.83
CA ASP A 170 -13.70 -8.64 -3.77
C ASP A 170 -13.18 -7.44 -2.95
N CYS A 171 -12.43 -6.54 -3.59
CA CYS A 171 -11.77 -5.40 -2.95
C CYS A 171 -12.57 -4.11 -3.13
N GLU A 172 -12.33 -3.14 -2.25
CA GLU A 172 -12.76 -1.76 -2.41
C GLU A 172 -11.51 -0.89 -2.59
N ILE A 173 -11.44 -0.09 -3.66
CA ILE A 173 -10.40 0.91 -3.88
C ILE A 173 -11.07 2.28 -3.94
N ALA A 174 -10.69 3.19 -3.05
CA ALA A 174 -11.31 4.51 -2.95
C ALA A 174 -10.28 5.64 -3.01
N GLY A 175 -10.63 6.69 -3.75
CA GLY A 175 -9.81 7.90 -3.89
C GLY A 175 -10.50 8.94 -4.75
N ASP A 176 -9.79 10.00 -5.12
CA ASP A 176 -10.32 11.12 -5.90
C ASP A 176 -9.56 11.37 -7.21
N ILE A 177 -8.25 11.52 -7.18
CA ILE A 177 -7.40 11.77 -8.36
C ILE A 177 -6.39 10.65 -8.50
N ASP A 178 -6.33 10.07 -9.72
CA ASP A 178 -5.32 9.08 -10.13
C ASP A 178 -5.16 7.95 -9.11
N PHE A 179 -6.27 7.56 -8.47
CA PHE A 179 -6.20 6.72 -7.28
C PHE A 179 -5.90 5.24 -7.54
N ILE A 180 -5.78 4.82 -8.82
CA ILE A 180 -5.15 3.58 -9.28
C ILE A 180 -4.16 3.98 -10.36
N PHE A 181 -2.85 3.88 -10.09
CA PHE A 181 -1.84 4.34 -11.04
C PHE A 181 -0.62 3.41 -11.09
N GLY A 182 0.22 3.58 -12.12
CA GLY A 182 1.45 2.83 -12.31
C GLY A 182 1.52 2.06 -13.61
N GLY A 183 2.59 1.26 -13.79
CA GLY A 183 2.92 0.51 -15.01
C GLY A 183 2.78 -1.01 -14.89
N GLY A 184 2.23 -1.52 -13.79
CA GLY A 184 2.05 -2.94 -13.55
C GLY A 184 0.78 -3.52 -14.19
N ASP A 185 0.81 -4.80 -14.55
CA ASP A 185 -0.38 -5.52 -14.97
C ASP A 185 -1.28 -5.78 -13.75
N ALA A 186 -2.46 -5.17 -13.73
CA ALA A 186 -3.41 -5.28 -12.64
C ALA A 186 -4.80 -5.73 -13.13
N LEU A 187 -5.32 -6.82 -12.56
CA LEU A 187 -6.66 -7.31 -12.82
C LEU A 187 -7.53 -7.09 -11.59
N PHE A 188 -8.68 -6.46 -11.80
CA PHE A 188 -9.68 -6.20 -10.76
C PHE A 188 -10.93 -7.03 -11.06
N GLU A 189 -11.27 -7.97 -10.18
CA GLU A 189 -12.45 -8.82 -10.31
C GLU A 189 -13.37 -8.62 -9.12
N ASN A 190 -14.64 -8.37 -9.40
CA ASN A 190 -15.65 -8.18 -8.37
C ASN A 190 -15.33 -7.06 -7.36
N CYS A 191 -14.61 -6.01 -7.84
CA CYS A 191 -14.16 -4.91 -7.01
C CYS A 191 -15.10 -3.70 -7.09
N VAL A 192 -15.14 -2.93 -6.01
CA VAL A 192 -15.79 -1.62 -5.96
C VAL A 192 -14.71 -0.55 -6.14
N ILE A 193 -14.80 0.20 -7.23
CA ILE A 193 -13.97 1.38 -7.48
C ILE A 193 -14.80 2.61 -7.13
N ARG A 194 -14.44 3.30 -6.05
CA ARG A 194 -15.27 4.36 -5.47
C ARG A 194 -14.54 5.70 -5.43
N THR A 195 -15.19 6.72 -5.99
CA THR A 195 -14.72 8.11 -5.83
C THR A 195 -15.07 8.66 -4.46
N VAL A 196 -14.13 9.41 -3.88
CA VAL A 196 -14.31 10.15 -2.62
C VAL A 196 -14.62 11.60 -2.96
N ASP A 197 -15.68 12.15 -2.36
CA ASP A 197 -16.02 13.57 -2.51
C ASP A 197 -15.12 14.43 -1.62
N ASN A 198 -14.11 15.02 -2.22
CA ASN A 198 -13.23 16.03 -1.61
C ASN A 198 -13.51 17.44 -2.15
N HIS A 199 -14.72 17.67 -2.65
CA HIS A 199 -15.19 18.96 -3.21
C HIS A 199 -14.34 19.43 -4.40
N ILE A 200 -13.84 18.49 -5.21
CA ILE A 200 -13.09 18.76 -6.45
C ILE A 200 -14.01 18.61 -7.66
N PRO A 201 -13.80 19.41 -8.73
CA PRO A 201 -14.71 19.41 -9.89
C PRO A 201 -14.63 18.14 -10.74
N HIS A 202 -13.51 17.40 -10.66
CA HIS A 202 -13.24 16.21 -11.46
C HIS A 202 -12.54 15.14 -10.62
N SER A 203 -12.85 13.88 -10.90
CA SER A 203 -12.18 12.72 -10.33
C SER A 203 -11.65 11.82 -11.44
N TYR A 204 -10.47 11.23 -11.23
CA TYR A 204 -9.84 10.33 -12.17
C TYR A 204 -9.52 9.01 -11.46
N ALA A 205 -10.15 7.91 -11.91
CA ALA A 205 -9.96 6.62 -11.27
C ALA A 205 -8.58 6.04 -11.58
N THR A 206 -8.09 6.21 -12.82
CA THR A 206 -6.85 5.56 -13.27
C THR A 206 -5.90 6.53 -13.97
N ALA A 207 -4.60 6.33 -13.74
CA ALA A 207 -3.50 7.01 -14.42
C ALA A 207 -2.39 6.00 -14.76
N PRO A 208 -2.54 5.21 -15.84
CA PRO A 208 -1.52 4.26 -16.24
C PRO A 208 -0.25 5.00 -16.69
N SER A 209 0.91 4.44 -16.34
CA SER A 209 2.22 4.91 -16.81
C SER A 209 2.78 3.96 -17.85
N GLU A 210 3.32 4.51 -18.94
CA GLU A 210 4.06 3.79 -19.96
C GLU A 210 5.51 3.52 -19.53
#